data_917c51ff9367aafeebb1b09e915ef6fc
#
_entry.id   917c51ff9367aafeebb1b09e915ef6fc
#
_cell.length_a   1.000
_cell.length_b   1.000
_cell.length_c   1.000
_cell.angle_alpha   90.00
_cell.angle_beta   90.00
_cell.angle_gamma   90.00
#
_symmetry.space_group_name_H-M   'P 1'
#
loop_
_entity.id
_entity.type
_entity.pdbx_description
1 polymer ?
#
loop_
_entity_poly.entity_id
_entity_poly.type
_entity_poly.pdbx_seq_one_letter_code
_entity_poly.pdbx_strand_id
1 'polypeptide(L)'
;MINKLDNVVSNEIIPGFFGKFFHGKQMTIAFWKVKKGSKIPEHNHIHEQCLFVKKGVFELIIEKEKKTLKKDELIIIPSNTKHSGVAITNCELIDVFSPNRKEYSNI
;
A
#
# COMPACT_ATOMS: atom_id res chain seq x y z
N MET A 1 -19.86 5.36 -12.26
CA MET A 1 -20.28 5.88 -10.94
C MET A 1 -19.08 6.49 -10.25
N ILE A 2 -19.26 7.65 -9.65
CA ILE A 2 -18.16 8.33 -8.95
C ILE A 2 -18.11 7.87 -7.51
N ASN A 3 -16.91 7.51 -7.03
CA ASN A 3 -16.64 7.20 -5.63
C ASN A 3 -15.90 8.37 -4.99
N LYS A 4 -16.30 8.73 -3.78
CA LYS A 4 -15.63 9.77 -3.00
C LYS A 4 -14.89 9.12 -1.85
N LEU A 5 -13.63 9.49 -1.67
CA LEU A 5 -12.77 8.92 -0.63
C LEU A 5 -13.35 9.11 0.77
N ASP A 6 -13.93 10.28 1.02
CA ASP A 6 -14.50 10.61 2.34
C ASP A 6 -15.73 9.77 2.70
N ASN A 7 -16.37 9.15 1.71
CA ASN A 7 -17.55 8.32 1.94
C ASN A 7 -17.22 6.87 2.26
N VAL A 8 -15.94 6.50 2.23
CA VAL A 8 -15.49 5.14 2.52
C VAL A 8 -14.87 5.08 3.90
N VAL A 9 -15.29 4.10 4.68
CA VAL A 9 -14.75 3.87 6.02
C VAL A 9 -13.34 3.31 5.91
N SER A 10 -12.43 3.87 6.69
CA SER A 10 -11.07 3.37 6.82
C SER A 10 -11.05 2.16 7.75
N ASN A 11 -10.29 1.13 7.38
CA ASN A 11 -10.10 -0.07 8.20
C ASN A 11 -8.64 -0.24 8.56
N GLU A 12 -8.36 -0.54 9.82
CA GLU A 12 -7.02 -0.87 10.27
C GLU A 12 -6.73 -2.33 9.91
N ILE A 13 -5.93 -2.54 8.87
CA ILE A 13 -5.65 -3.88 8.34
C ILE A 13 -4.59 -4.60 9.15
N ILE A 14 -3.52 -3.86 9.50
CA ILE A 14 -2.48 -4.28 10.43
C ILE A 14 -2.17 -3.07 11.31
N PRO A 15 -1.51 -3.25 12.47
CA PRO A 15 -1.28 -2.12 13.38
C PRO A 15 -0.66 -0.91 12.70
N GLY A 16 -1.38 0.21 12.75
CA GLY A 16 -0.95 1.49 12.21
C GLY A 16 -1.21 1.70 10.72
N PHE A 17 -1.71 0.70 10.00
CA PHE A 17 -2.04 0.80 8.58
C PHE A 17 -3.55 0.87 8.38
N PHE A 18 -4.03 2.08 8.08
CA PHE A 18 -5.47 2.36 7.88
C PHE A 18 -5.72 2.54 6.40
N GLY A 19 -6.56 1.69 5.82
CA GLY A 19 -6.77 1.65 4.38
C GLY A 19 -8.21 1.83 3.95
N LYS A 20 -8.38 2.41 2.76
CA LYS A 20 -9.63 2.50 2.02
C LYS A 20 -9.40 1.86 0.66
N PHE A 21 -10.31 0.97 0.25
CA PHE A 21 -10.10 0.12 -0.93
C PHE A 21 -11.19 0.29 -1.96
N PHE A 22 -10.78 0.33 -3.22
CA PHE A 22 -11.69 0.36 -4.37
C PHE A 22 -11.27 -0.72 -5.35
N HIS A 23 -12.23 -1.55 -5.78
CA HIS A 23 -11.95 -2.74 -6.58
C HIS A 23 -12.55 -2.62 -7.97
N GLY A 24 -11.72 -2.85 -9.00
CA GLY A 24 -12.16 -3.11 -10.36
C GLY A 24 -12.13 -4.61 -10.63
N LYS A 25 -12.41 -5.01 -11.87
CA LYS A 25 -12.33 -6.42 -12.27
C LYS A 25 -10.90 -6.96 -12.20
N GLN A 26 -9.93 -6.12 -12.55
CA GLN A 26 -8.53 -6.54 -12.70
C GLN A 26 -7.57 -5.73 -11.83
N MET A 27 -8.09 -4.90 -10.94
CA MET A 27 -7.25 -4.05 -10.12
C MET A 27 -7.91 -3.70 -8.80
N THR A 28 -7.07 -3.36 -7.82
CA THR A 28 -7.49 -2.72 -6.57
C THR A 28 -6.63 -1.49 -6.37
N ILE A 29 -7.24 -0.38 -6.01
CA ILE A 29 -6.52 0.80 -5.53
C ILE A 29 -6.77 0.96 -4.04
N ALA A 30 -5.70 1.14 -3.27
CA ALA A 30 -5.75 1.30 -1.83
C ALA A 30 -5.17 2.65 -1.44
N PHE A 31 -5.90 3.36 -0.58
CA PHE A 31 -5.44 4.63 -0.02
C PHE A 31 -5.15 4.40 1.46
N TRP A 32 -3.89 4.61 1.84
CA TRP A 32 -3.40 4.30 3.18
C TRP A 32 -3.02 5.55 3.94
N LYS A 33 -3.38 5.57 5.23
CA LYS A 33 -2.74 6.43 6.23
C LYS A 33 -1.97 5.51 7.16
N VAL A 34 -0.67 5.77 7.31
CA VAL A 34 0.24 4.91 8.05
C VAL A 34 0.89 5.73 9.17
N LYS A 35 0.80 5.22 10.38
CA LYS A 35 1.43 5.88 11.54
C LYS A 35 2.94 5.65 11.52
N LYS A 36 3.70 6.67 11.89
CA LYS A 36 5.14 6.59 12.08
C LYS A 36 5.52 5.34 12.88
N GLY A 37 6.50 4.60 12.39
CA GLY A 37 7.02 3.40 13.02
C GLY A 37 6.25 2.13 12.72
N SER A 38 5.11 2.21 12.06
CA SER A 38 4.33 1.03 11.71
C SER A 38 5.06 0.22 10.64
N LYS A 39 5.01 -1.09 10.78
CA LYS A 39 5.76 -2.02 9.93
C LYS A 39 4.82 -2.99 9.25
N ILE A 40 5.12 -3.30 7.99
CA ILE A 40 4.54 -4.44 7.28
C ILE A 40 5.63 -5.52 7.18
N PRO A 41 5.37 -6.74 7.70
CA PRO A 41 6.36 -7.80 7.67
C PRO A 41 6.63 -8.28 6.25
N GLU A 42 7.74 -8.99 6.07
CA GLU A 42 8.09 -9.56 4.78
C GLU A 42 6.98 -10.48 4.27
N HIS A 43 6.57 -10.27 3.05
CA HIS A 43 5.52 -11.04 2.37
C HIS A 43 5.72 -10.98 0.87
N ASN A 44 4.99 -11.82 0.16
CA ASN A 44 4.88 -11.75 -1.29
C ASN A 44 3.44 -12.06 -1.69
N HIS A 45 3.10 -11.72 -2.91
CA HIS A 45 1.78 -12.01 -3.48
C HIS A 45 1.88 -12.03 -5.01
N ILE A 46 0.90 -12.66 -5.63
CA ILE A 46 0.85 -12.78 -7.09
C ILE A 46 0.65 -11.42 -7.77
N HIS A 47 0.12 -10.45 -7.04
CA HIS A 47 -0.21 -9.13 -7.58
C HIS A 47 1.06 -8.34 -7.91
N GLU A 48 1.09 -7.75 -9.10
CA GLU A 48 1.98 -6.63 -9.36
C GLU A 48 1.46 -5.44 -8.56
N GLN A 49 2.36 -4.66 -7.99
CA GLN A 49 1.99 -3.54 -7.11
C GLN A 49 2.73 -2.28 -7.51
N CYS A 50 2.00 -1.17 -7.62
CA CYS A 50 2.61 0.16 -7.67
C CYS A 50 2.41 0.80 -6.31
N LEU A 51 3.50 1.17 -5.65
CA LEU A 51 3.46 1.90 -4.38
C LEU A 51 3.90 3.34 -4.62
N PHE A 52 3.00 4.28 -4.32
CA PHE A 52 3.23 5.71 -4.47
C PHE A 52 3.16 6.39 -3.11
N VAL A 53 4.16 7.23 -2.79
CA VAL A 53 4.17 8.01 -1.56
C VAL A 53 3.58 9.39 -1.84
N LYS A 54 2.39 9.63 -1.30
CA LYS A 54 1.72 10.92 -1.39
C LYS A 54 2.27 11.90 -0.36
N LYS A 55 2.63 11.39 0.82
CA LYS A 55 3.10 12.20 1.94
C LYS A 55 3.99 11.36 2.85
N GLY A 56 5.06 11.96 3.37
CA GLY A 56 5.95 11.32 4.32
C GLY A 56 7.11 10.58 3.67
N VAL A 57 7.78 9.75 4.46
CA VAL A 57 8.93 8.94 4.06
C VAL A 57 8.65 7.49 4.44
N PHE A 58 8.71 6.62 3.45
CA PHE A 58 8.48 5.19 3.62
C PHE A 58 9.71 4.40 3.17
N GLU A 59 10.19 3.51 4.03
CA GLU A 59 11.30 2.62 3.73
C GLU A 59 10.76 1.27 3.29
N LEU A 60 11.13 0.85 2.09
CA LEU A 60 10.73 -0.44 1.53
C LEU A 60 11.97 -1.31 1.38
N ILE A 61 11.86 -2.58 1.74
CA ILE A 61 12.93 -3.56 1.51
C ILE A 61 12.39 -4.56 0.49
N ILE A 62 13.03 -4.61 -0.68
CA ILE A 62 12.69 -5.53 -1.76
C ILE A 62 13.86 -6.46 -1.98
N GLU A 63 13.63 -7.76 -1.77
CA GLU A 63 14.67 -8.77 -1.94
C GLU A 63 15.99 -8.36 -1.28
N LYS A 64 15.90 -7.92 -0.02
CA LYS A 64 17.01 -7.48 0.83
C LYS A 64 17.64 -6.14 0.44
N GLU A 65 17.12 -5.45 -0.58
CA GLU A 65 17.56 -4.11 -0.95
C GLU A 65 16.66 -3.06 -0.31
N LYS A 66 17.25 -2.12 0.42
CA LYS A 66 16.54 -1.01 1.03
C LYS A 66 16.30 0.09 0.01
N LYS A 67 15.04 0.52 -0.11
CA LYS A 67 14.62 1.64 -0.93
C LYS A 67 13.88 2.65 -0.06
N THR A 68 14.34 3.88 -0.02
CA THR A 68 13.66 4.96 0.71
C THR A 68 12.86 5.78 -0.28
N LEU A 69 11.55 5.82 -0.09
CA LEU A 69 10.64 6.59 -0.94
C LEU A 69 10.15 7.82 -0.19
N LYS A 70 10.19 8.94 -0.89
CA LYS A 70 9.73 10.25 -0.40
C LYS A 70 8.52 10.69 -1.22
N LYS A 71 7.94 11.82 -0.82
CA LYS A 71 6.77 12.40 -1.51
C LYS A 71 6.94 12.42 -3.02
N ASP A 72 5.90 12.00 -3.73
CA ASP A 72 5.80 11.96 -5.20
C ASP A 72 6.72 10.93 -5.87
N GLU A 73 7.29 10.03 -5.09
CA GLU A 73 8.05 8.90 -5.62
C GLU A 73 7.22 7.62 -5.62
N LEU A 74 7.42 6.79 -6.62
CA LEU A 74 6.75 5.50 -6.71
C LEU A 74 7.73 4.39 -7.10
N ILE A 75 7.33 3.18 -6.80
CA ILE A 75 8.08 1.98 -7.21
C ILE A 75 7.09 0.93 -7.68
N ILE A 76 7.49 0.16 -8.68
CA ILE A 76 6.73 -1.01 -9.13
C ILE A 76 7.36 -2.25 -8.49
N ILE A 77 6.55 -2.99 -7.74
CA ILE A 77 6.96 -4.25 -7.11
C ILE A 77 6.45 -5.39 -7.99
N PRO A 78 7.35 -6.17 -8.59
CA PRO A 78 6.93 -7.27 -9.46
C PRO A 78 6.16 -8.34 -8.70
N SER A 79 5.36 -9.10 -9.43
CA SER A 79 4.64 -10.26 -8.93
C SER A 79 5.58 -11.21 -8.17
N ASN A 80 5.13 -11.74 -7.04
CA ASN A 80 5.83 -12.75 -6.23
C ASN A 80 7.18 -12.31 -5.66
N THR A 81 7.42 -11.02 -5.57
CA THR A 81 8.67 -10.47 -5.04
C THR A 81 8.53 -10.22 -3.54
N LYS A 82 9.42 -10.76 -2.75
CA LYS A 82 9.43 -10.56 -1.29
C LYS A 82 9.72 -9.11 -0.96
N HIS A 83 8.88 -8.51 -0.11
CA HIS A 83 9.05 -7.14 0.32
C HIS A 83 8.49 -6.91 1.73
N SER A 84 9.02 -5.91 2.39
CA SER A 84 8.58 -5.44 3.69
C SER A 84 8.74 -3.93 3.73
N GLY A 85 8.23 -3.28 4.77
CA GLY A 85 8.36 -1.85 4.86
C GLY A 85 8.11 -1.29 6.24
N VAL A 86 8.52 -0.02 6.42
CA VAL A 86 8.30 0.72 7.65
C VAL A 86 8.07 2.20 7.33
N ALA A 87 7.10 2.80 7.99
CA ALA A 87 6.86 4.24 7.90
C ALA A 87 7.88 4.97 8.76
N ILE A 88 8.80 5.67 8.13
CA ILE A 88 9.82 6.47 8.84
C ILE A 88 9.15 7.67 9.50
N THR A 89 8.19 8.26 8.83
CA THR A 89 7.31 9.32 9.35
C THR A 89 5.87 8.85 9.21
N ASN A 90 4.90 9.64 9.67
CA ASN A 90 3.52 9.44 9.26
C ASN A 90 3.46 9.53 7.74
N CYS A 91 2.79 8.58 7.11
CA CYS A 91 2.72 8.50 5.66
C CYS A 91 1.29 8.47 5.14
N GLU A 92 1.13 8.95 3.91
CA GLU A 92 -0.03 8.66 3.08
C GLU A 92 0.49 7.96 1.84
N LEU A 93 0.01 6.76 1.60
CA LEU A 93 0.44 5.91 0.50
C LEU A 93 -0.73 5.58 -0.41
N ILE A 94 -0.44 5.36 -1.68
CA ILE A 94 -1.42 4.83 -2.64
C ILE A 94 -0.81 3.60 -3.25
N ASP A 95 -1.52 2.46 -3.15
CA ASP A 95 -1.14 1.22 -3.81
C ASP A 95 -2.12 0.89 -4.92
N VAL A 96 -1.59 0.43 -6.04
CA VAL A 96 -2.39 -0.18 -7.10
C VAL A 96 -1.92 -1.62 -7.25
N PHE A 97 -2.88 -2.55 -7.22
CA PHE A 97 -2.62 -3.99 -7.36
C PHE A 97 -3.31 -4.54 -8.60
N SER A 98 -2.63 -5.40 -9.34
CA SER A 98 -3.21 -6.13 -10.46
C SER A 98 -2.73 -7.60 -10.41
N PRO A 99 -3.64 -8.58 -10.44
CA PRO A 99 -5.09 -8.49 -10.41
C PRO A 99 -5.62 -7.89 -9.11
N ASN A 100 -6.96 -7.84 -8.94
CA ASN A 100 -7.50 -7.25 -7.72
C ASN A 100 -7.10 -8.06 -6.47
N ARG A 101 -7.01 -7.36 -5.32
CA ARG A 101 -6.69 -7.96 -4.02
C ARG A 101 -7.98 -8.51 -3.41
N LYS A 102 -8.30 -9.77 -3.68
CA LYS A 102 -9.54 -10.40 -3.22
C LYS A 102 -9.66 -10.43 -1.70
N GLU A 103 -8.54 -10.51 -0.99
CA GLU A 103 -8.52 -10.49 0.47
C GLU A 103 -9.01 -9.16 1.06
N TYR A 104 -9.05 -8.10 0.25
CA TYR A 104 -9.61 -6.80 0.66
C TYR A 104 -11.04 -6.59 0.18
N SER A 105 -11.63 -7.52 -0.57
CA SER A 105 -12.92 -7.30 -1.23
C SER A 105 -14.11 -7.22 -0.28
N ASN A 106 -13.97 -7.68 0.95
CA ASN A 106 -15.02 -7.64 1.96
C ASN A 106 -14.86 -6.46 2.94
N ILE A 107 -14.02 -5.51 2.62
CA ILE A 107 -13.74 -4.38 3.49
C ILE A 107 -14.46 -3.13 3.01
#